data_aa32447743b23d7eac7465ee096a5918
#
_entry.id   aa32447743b23d7eac7465ee096a5918
#
_cell.length_a   1.000
_cell.length_b   1.000
_cell.length_c   1.000
_cell.angle_alpha   90.00
_cell.angle_beta   90.00
_cell.angle_gamma   90.00
#
_symmetry.space_group_name_H-M   'P 1'
#
loop_
_entity.id
_entity.type
_entity.pdbx_description
1 polymer ?
#
loop_
_entity_poly.entity_id
_entity_poly.type
_entity_poly.pdbx_seq_one_letter_code
_entity_poly.pdbx_strand_id
1 'polypeptide(L)'
;MGRAFEFRKERKLKRWGHMAKTFTKIGKEITIAVKQGGPDIIGNPRLRALVAEARNENMPKENIERAIKKATDKSLGDFKEVTYEGYGPHGIAYLVETATDNTTRTVANVRSYFTKCGGTLGTSGSVSFMFDHKCVFRIKEDKPINIEELELELIDLGVDEVFEEEQVDEDDNVTKDIVIYGSYESYGAIQKYIEDHGYELISGGFERIPNVELKEVTPEERATLDKLTDMLESDDDVTNVYTTMKPAAE
;
A
#
# COMPACT_ATOMS: atom_id res chain seq x y z
N MET A 1 -8.80 -39.00 2.24
CA MET A 1 -7.92 -37.84 2.00
C MET A 1 -7.23 -37.50 3.31
N GLY A 2 -5.89 -37.35 3.30
CA GLY A 2 -5.14 -37.22 4.56
C GLY A 2 -5.18 -35.79 5.13
N ARG A 3 -4.94 -35.66 6.47
CA ARG A 3 -4.88 -34.37 7.18
C ARG A 3 -3.96 -33.33 6.51
N ALA A 4 -2.87 -33.76 5.88
CA ALA A 4 -1.94 -32.90 5.15
C ALA A 4 -2.58 -32.24 3.90
N PHE A 5 -3.52 -32.93 3.25
CA PHE A 5 -4.24 -32.37 2.09
C PHE A 5 -5.21 -31.27 2.53
N GLU A 6 -5.94 -31.47 3.61
CA GLU A 6 -6.89 -30.47 4.13
C GLU A 6 -6.17 -29.22 4.62
N PHE A 7 -5.04 -29.38 5.33
CA PHE A 7 -4.22 -28.28 5.77
C PHE A 7 -3.62 -27.46 4.59
N ARG A 8 -3.14 -28.14 3.54
CA ARG A 8 -2.67 -27.47 2.32
C ARG A 8 -3.81 -26.76 1.58
N LYS A 9 -5.00 -27.35 1.55
CA LYS A 9 -6.19 -26.75 0.94
C LYS A 9 -6.61 -25.47 1.65
N GLU A 10 -6.61 -25.46 2.97
CA GLU A 10 -6.95 -24.31 3.79
C GLU A 10 -5.93 -23.16 3.61
N ARG A 11 -4.62 -23.46 3.62
CA ARG A 11 -3.56 -22.50 3.30
C ARG A 11 -3.72 -21.93 1.88
N LYS A 12 -4.00 -22.78 0.92
CA LYS A 12 -4.21 -22.37 -0.47
C LYS A 12 -5.42 -21.45 -0.64
N LEU A 13 -6.52 -21.72 0.07
CA LEU A 13 -7.71 -20.87 0.06
C LEU A 13 -7.47 -19.50 0.71
N LYS A 14 -6.75 -19.44 1.84
CA LYS A 14 -6.35 -18.17 2.47
C LYS A 14 -5.47 -17.33 1.54
N ARG A 15 -4.48 -17.95 0.91
CA ARG A 15 -3.58 -17.30 -0.07
C ARG A 15 -4.36 -16.75 -1.27
N TRP A 16 -5.26 -17.54 -1.85
CA TRP A 16 -6.07 -17.07 -2.98
C TRP A 16 -7.02 -15.94 -2.61
N GLY A 17 -7.57 -15.96 -1.39
CA GLY A 17 -8.39 -14.86 -0.88
C GLY A 17 -7.58 -13.57 -0.75
N HIS A 18 -6.35 -13.63 -0.26
CA HIS A 18 -5.46 -12.49 -0.16
C HIS A 18 -5.08 -11.97 -1.56
N MET A 19 -4.59 -12.83 -2.45
CA MET A 19 -4.24 -12.46 -3.84
C MET A 19 -5.40 -11.81 -4.59
N ALA A 20 -6.63 -12.33 -4.46
CA ALA A 20 -7.79 -11.76 -5.12
C ALA A 20 -8.08 -10.32 -4.66
N LYS A 21 -7.92 -10.04 -3.36
CA LYS A 21 -8.09 -8.69 -2.79
C LYS A 21 -6.99 -7.76 -3.29
N THR A 22 -5.73 -8.19 -3.25
CA THR A 22 -4.59 -7.44 -3.76
C THR A 22 -4.79 -7.08 -5.23
N PHE A 23 -5.17 -8.05 -6.07
CA PHE A 23 -5.45 -7.79 -7.48
C PHE A 23 -6.61 -6.80 -7.69
N THR A 24 -7.63 -6.85 -6.85
CA THR A 24 -8.75 -5.91 -6.92
C THR A 24 -8.29 -4.50 -6.59
N LYS A 25 -7.49 -4.33 -5.53
CA LYS A 25 -6.93 -3.03 -5.10
C LYS A 25 -6.02 -2.46 -6.18
N ILE A 26 -5.01 -3.20 -6.62
CA ILE A 26 -4.09 -2.80 -7.71
C ILE A 26 -4.87 -2.47 -8.99
N GLY A 27 -5.89 -3.24 -9.34
CA GLY A 27 -6.74 -2.99 -10.51
C GLY A 27 -7.49 -1.66 -10.44
N LYS A 28 -7.96 -1.25 -9.26
CA LYS A 28 -8.59 0.06 -9.02
C LYS A 28 -7.56 1.19 -9.15
N GLU A 29 -6.40 1.04 -8.56
CA GLU A 29 -5.31 2.03 -8.63
C GLU A 29 -4.78 2.19 -10.06
N ILE A 30 -4.62 1.11 -10.83
CA ILE A 30 -4.32 1.16 -12.27
C ILE A 30 -5.39 1.97 -13.00
N THR A 31 -6.68 1.74 -12.70
CA THR A 31 -7.78 2.47 -13.33
C THR A 31 -7.68 3.97 -13.04
N ILE A 32 -7.38 4.35 -11.81
CA ILE A 32 -7.19 5.76 -11.40
C ILE A 32 -5.97 6.36 -12.09
N ALA A 33 -4.83 5.67 -12.08
CA ALA A 33 -3.60 6.14 -12.73
C ALA A 33 -3.78 6.38 -14.24
N VAL A 34 -4.47 5.48 -14.92
CA VAL A 34 -4.78 5.64 -16.36
C VAL A 34 -5.69 6.84 -16.62
N LYS A 35 -6.68 7.10 -15.77
CA LYS A 35 -7.56 8.26 -15.91
C LYS A 35 -6.85 9.60 -15.68
N GLN A 36 -5.87 9.61 -14.78
CA GLN A 36 -5.09 10.81 -14.47
C GLN A 36 -3.98 11.09 -15.48
N GLY A 37 -3.23 10.05 -15.89
CA GLY A 37 -2.02 10.22 -16.70
C GLY A 37 -2.05 9.54 -18.08
N GLY A 38 -3.18 8.91 -18.44
CA GLY A 38 -3.34 8.19 -19.73
C GLY A 38 -2.88 6.72 -19.65
N PRO A 39 -3.22 5.91 -20.69
CA PRO A 39 -2.98 4.48 -20.71
C PRO A 39 -1.55 4.08 -21.16
N ASP A 40 -0.74 5.04 -21.55
CA ASP A 40 0.63 4.78 -21.98
C ASP A 40 1.53 4.56 -20.77
N ILE A 41 2.05 3.34 -20.63
CA ILE A 41 2.93 2.94 -19.51
C ILE A 41 4.25 3.74 -19.54
N ILE A 42 4.74 4.13 -20.73
CA ILE A 42 5.98 4.90 -20.85
C ILE A 42 5.77 6.34 -20.37
N GLY A 43 4.65 6.93 -20.77
CA GLY A 43 4.32 8.32 -20.44
C GLY A 43 3.69 8.52 -19.06
N ASN A 44 3.31 7.44 -18.36
CA ASN A 44 2.63 7.51 -17.07
C ASN A 44 3.45 6.81 -15.98
N PRO A 45 4.27 7.56 -15.21
CA PRO A 45 5.14 6.99 -14.16
C PRO A 45 4.37 6.19 -13.11
N ARG A 46 3.23 6.70 -12.63
CA ARG A 46 2.39 6.00 -11.63
C ARG A 46 1.88 4.66 -12.18
N LEU A 47 1.39 4.65 -13.41
CA LEU A 47 0.93 3.42 -14.06
C LEU A 47 2.07 2.41 -14.20
N ARG A 48 3.27 2.87 -14.54
CA ARG A 48 4.46 2.03 -14.69
C ARG A 48 4.83 1.33 -13.38
N ALA A 49 4.84 2.06 -12.27
CA ALA A 49 5.09 1.49 -10.95
C ALA A 49 4.02 0.47 -10.54
N LEU A 50 2.73 0.79 -10.72
CA LEU A 50 1.63 -0.14 -10.44
C LEU A 50 1.67 -1.40 -11.31
N VAL A 51 2.13 -1.30 -12.54
CA VAL A 51 2.34 -2.46 -13.42
C VAL A 51 3.52 -3.30 -12.94
N ALA A 52 4.59 -2.70 -12.42
CA ALA A 52 5.70 -3.42 -11.82
C ALA A 52 5.23 -4.17 -10.56
N GLU A 53 4.56 -3.49 -9.65
CA GLU A 53 3.96 -4.08 -8.44
C GLU A 53 3.01 -5.23 -8.78
N ALA A 54 2.09 -5.03 -9.73
CA ALA A 54 1.17 -6.08 -10.18
C ALA A 54 1.89 -7.34 -10.67
N ARG A 55 3.03 -7.19 -11.34
CA ARG A 55 3.85 -8.31 -11.82
C ARG A 55 4.53 -9.03 -10.65
N ASN A 56 5.06 -8.28 -9.68
CA ASN A 56 5.70 -8.85 -8.50
C ASN A 56 4.70 -9.61 -7.63
N GLU A 57 3.45 -9.11 -7.56
CA GLU A 57 2.33 -9.82 -6.91
C GLU A 57 1.77 -11.00 -7.75
N ASN A 58 2.43 -11.36 -8.86
CA ASN A 58 2.00 -12.42 -9.77
C ASN A 58 0.61 -12.20 -10.39
N MET A 59 0.19 -10.95 -10.59
CA MET A 59 -1.06 -10.62 -11.27
C MET A 59 -0.96 -11.01 -12.75
N PRO A 60 -1.90 -11.81 -13.30
CA PRO A 60 -1.88 -12.19 -14.70
C PRO A 60 -1.90 -10.96 -15.62
N LYS A 61 -1.06 -10.98 -16.67
CA LYS A 61 -0.94 -9.90 -17.65
C LYS A 61 -2.32 -9.48 -18.21
N GLU A 62 -3.18 -10.44 -18.47
CA GLU A 62 -4.56 -10.17 -18.96
C GLU A 62 -5.38 -9.33 -17.98
N ASN A 63 -5.18 -9.47 -16.68
CA ASN A 63 -5.88 -8.68 -15.66
C ASN A 63 -5.38 -7.23 -15.66
N ILE A 64 -4.07 -7.04 -15.81
CA ILE A 64 -3.44 -5.72 -15.93
C ILE A 64 -3.98 -5.00 -17.18
N GLU A 65 -3.92 -5.67 -18.34
CA GLU A 65 -4.41 -5.12 -19.60
C GLU A 65 -5.93 -4.81 -19.53
N ARG A 66 -6.69 -5.67 -18.87
CA ARG A 66 -8.14 -5.46 -18.66
C ARG A 66 -8.39 -4.23 -17.78
N ALA A 67 -7.62 -4.01 -16.73
CA ALA A 67 -7.75 -2.83 -15.86
C ALA A 67 -7.44 -1.55 -16.65
N ILE A 68 -6.36 -1.53 -17.43
CA ILE A 68 -5.99 -0.40 -18.30
C ILE A 68 -7.10 -0.12 -19.33
N LYS A 69 -7.58 -1.17 -20.01
CA LYS A 69 -8.65 -1.04 -21.01
C LYS A 69 -9.95 -0.56 -20.39
N LYS A 70 -10.31 -1.10 -19.22
CA LYS A 70 -11.51 -0.68 -18.47
C LYS A 70 -11.48 0.80 -18.12
N ALA A 71 -10.32 1.34 -17.79
CA ALA A 71 -10.14 2.74 -17.45
C ALA A 71 -10.37 3.69 -18.65
N THR A 72 -10.16 3.21 -19.88
CA THR A 72 -10.40 4.00 -21.09
C THR A 72 -11.88 4.01 -21.51
N ASP A 73 -12.69 3.13 -20.93
CA ASP A 73 -14.14 3.08 -21.23
C ASP A 73 -14.89 4.12 -20.36
N LYS A 74 -15.44 5.12 -21.04
CA LYS A 74 -16.19 6.22 -20.42
C LYS A 74 -17.54 5.79 -19.80
N SER A 75 -18.03 4.58 -20.12
CA SER A 75 -19.31 4.08 -19.62
C SER A 75 -19.22 3.50 -18.22
N LEU A 76 -18.01 3.20 -17.72
CA LEU A 76 -17.78 2.65 -16.40
C LEU A 76 -17.53 3.75 -15.38
N GLY A 77 -18.16 3.62 -14.22
CA GLY A 77 -18.05 4.59 -13.13
C GLY A 77 -16.61 4.90 -12.74
N ASP A 78 -16.38 6.13 -12.31
CA ASP A 78 -15.06 6.60 -11.90
C ASP A 78 -14.80 6.19 -10.46
N PHE A 79 -13.66 5.52 -10.22
CA PHE A 79 -13.14 5.41 -8.86
C PHE A 79 -12.63 6.77 -8.39
N LYS A 80 -12.93 7.08 -7.13
CA LYS A 80 -12.45 8.27 -6.43
C LYS A 80 -11.56 7.83 -5.29
N GLU A 81 -10.42 8.48 -5.17
CA GLU A 81 -9.57 8.38 -3.98
C GLU A 81 -10.18 9.24 -2.89
N VAL A 82 -10.47 8.65 -1.74
CA VAL A 82 -11.01 9.34 -0.58
C VAL A 82 -10.26 8.85 0.65
N THR A 83 -9.78 9.80 1.46
CA THR A 83 -9.14 9.50 2.73
C THR A 83 -10.13 9.73 3.88
N TYR A 84 -10.27 8.73 4.72
CA TYR A 84 -11.05 8.80 5.95
C TYR A 84 -10.12 8.87 7.15
N GLU A 85 -10.51 9.63 8.14
CA GLU A 85 -9.73 9.94 9.32
C GLU A 85 -10.53 9.63 10.58
N GLY A 86 -9.89 9.05 11.58
CA GLY A 86 -10.58 8.72 12.82
C GLY A 86 -9.65 8.28 13.93
N TYR A 87 -10.24 8.05 15.08
CA TYR A 87 -9.56 7.49 16.24
C TYR A 87 -10.14 6.12 16.58
N GLY A 88 -9.29 5.11 16.60
CA GLY A 88 -9.57 3.83 17.22
C GLY A 88 -9.65 3.96 18.74
N PRO A 89 -10.01 2.88 19.46
CA PRO A 89 -9.95 2.88 20.91
C PRO A 89 -8.53 3.26 21.40
N HIS A 90 -8.44 3.69 22.65
CA HIS A 90 -7.20 4.10 23.30
C HIS A 90 -6.49 5.31 22.66
N GLY A 91 -7.18 6.04 21.75
CA GLY A 91 -6.66 7.26 21.12
C GLY A 91 -5.60 7.01 20.05
N ILE A 92 -5.59 5.84 19.42
CA ILE A 92 -4.79 5.54 18.23
C ILE A 92 -5.41 6.25 17.03
N ALA A 93 -4.64 7.08 16.35
CA ALA A 93 -5.09 7.71 15.11
C ALA A 93 -5.03 6.71 13.94
N TYR A 94 -6.04 6.76 13.09
CA TYR A 94 -6.18 5.98 11.87
C TYR A 94 -6.38 6.89 10.69
N LEU A 95 -5.58 6.70 9.66
CA LEU A 95 -5.74 7.31 8.34
C LEU A 95 -6.02 6.18 7.36
N VAL A 96 -7.18 6.21 6.70
CA VAL A 96 -7.68 5.14 5.83
C VAL A 96 -7.83 5.67 4.42
N GLU A 97 -6.98 5.21 3.51
CA GLU A 97 -7.07 5.55 2.09
C GLU A 97 -7.99 4.56 1.38
N THR A 98 -8.78 5.07 0.46
CA THR A 98 -9.77 4.26 -0.26
C THR A 98 -9.83 4.63 -1.74
N ALA A 99 -10.15 3.62 -2.57
CA ALA A 99 -10.48 3.77 -3.98
C ALA A 99 -11.89 3.22 -4.22
N THR A 100 -12.88 4.10 -4.36
CA THR A 100 -14.30 3.71 -4.40
C THR A 100 -15.07 4.34 -5.54
N ASP A 101 -16.04 3.61 -6.06
CA ASP A 101 -17.08 4.08 -6.99
C ASP A 101 -18.33 4.62 -6.26
N ASN A 102 -18.41 4.39 -4.92
CA ASN A 102 -19.56 4.79 -4.10
C ASN A 102 -19.15 5.27 -2.71
N THR A 103 -18.85 6.56 -2.60
CA THR A 103 -18.41 7.18 -1.34
C THR A 103 -19.42 7.06 -0.20
N THR A 104 -20.73 7.01 -0.51
CA THR A 104 -21.78 6.86 0.51
C THR A 104 -21.73 5.47 1.16
N ARG A 105 -21.54 4.42 0.34
CA ARG A 105 -21.34 3.05 0.83
C ARG A 105 -20.08 2.97 1.68
N THR A 106 -18.97 3.47 1.16
CA THR A 106 -17.65 3.35 1.81
C THR A 106 -17.61 4.07 3.15
N VAL A 107 -18.11 5.31 3.25
CA VAL A 107 -18.14 6.02 4.52
C VAL A 107 -19.01 5.32 5.56
N ALA A 108 -20.12 4.70 5.15
CA ALA A 108 -20.98 3.95 6.06
C ALA A 108 -20.29 2.69 6.59
N ASN A 109 -19.58 1.96 5.72
CA ASN A 109 -18.79 0.80 6.08
C ASN A 109 -17.68 1.17 7.07
N VAL A 110 -16.82 2.13 6.70
CA VAL A 110 -15.70 2.58 7.52
C VAL A 110 -16.20 3.05 8.91
N ARG A 111 -17.25 3.86 8.95
CA ARG A 111 -17.86 4.30 10.22
C ARG A 111 -18.34 3.12 11.07
N SER A 112 -18.95 2.12 10.45
CA SER A 112 -19.41 0.90 11.11
C SER A 112 -18.25 0.12 11.76
N TYR A 113 -17.09 0.03 11.09
CA TYR A 113 -15.91 -0.67 11.61
C TYR A 113 -15.35 0.04 12.84
N PHE A 114 -15.17 1.37 12.75
CA PHE A 114 -14.75 2.16 13.91
C PHE A 114 -15.71 1.97 15.10
N THR A 115 -17.01 2.12 14.87
CA THR A 115 -18.02 2.01 15.94
C THR A 115 -18.03 0.62 16.59
N LYS A 116 -17.91 -0.45 15.80
CA LYS A 116 -17.88 -1.84 16.32
C LYS A 116 -16.68 -2.12 17.20
N CYS A 117 -15.58 -1.41 17.02
CA CYS A 117 -14.37 -1.55 17.81
C CYS A 117 -14.21 -0.47 18.88
N GLY A 118 -15.24 0.36 19.12
CA GLY A 118 -15.20 1.42 20.14
C GLY A 118 -14.43 2.67 19.73
N GLY A 119 -14.16 2.83 18.41
CA GLY A 119 -13.55 4.01 17.83
C GLY A 119 -14.58 5.00 17.28
N THR A 120 -14.10 6.09 16.70
CA THR A 120 -14.92 7.15 16.13
C THR A 120 -14.32 7.65 14.82
N LEU A 121 -15.13 7.70 13.76
CA LEU A 121 -14.75 8.35 12.51
C LEU A 121 -14.84 9.87 12.69
N GLY A 122 -13.74 10.55 12.43
CA GLY A 122 -13.61 12.00 12.50
C GLY A 122 -13.99 12.72 11.21
N THR A 123 -13.63 13.99 11.16
CA THR A 123 -13.72 14.83 9.96
C THR A 123 -12.37 14.89 9.26
N SER A 124 -12.34 15.33 8.00
CA SER A 124 -11.10 15.59 7.29
C SER A 124 -10.22 16.58 8.05
N GLY A 125 -8.92 16.29 8.16
CA GLY A 125 -7.96 17.09 8.93
C GLY A 125 -7.86 16.73 10.42
N SER A 126 -8.60 15.71 10.90
CA SER A 126 -8.59 15.34 12.32
C SER A 126 -7.32 14.59 12.74
N VAL A 127 -6.68 13.84 11.84
CA VAL A 127 -5.46 13.08 12.13
C VAL A 127 -4.40 13.18 11.03
N SER A 128 -4.70 13.68 9.84
CA SER A 128 -3.79 13.72 8.70
C SER A 128 -2.51 14.51 8.99
N PHE A 129 -2.55 15.50 9.88
CA PHE A 129 -1.37 16.25 10.31
C PHE A 129 -0.35 15.43 11.12
N MET A 130 -0.74 14.24 11.59
CA MET A 130 0.12 13.29 12.30
C MET A 130 0.91 12.38 11.33
N PHE A 131 0.71 12.53 10.03
CA PHE A 131 1.32 11.68 9.01
C PHE A 131 1.94 12.51 7.90
N ASP A 132 3.20 12.27 7.60
CA ASP A 132 3.84 12.81 6.41
C ASP A 132 3.45 11.99 5.19
N HIS A 133 3.21 12.65 4.09
CA HIS A 133 2.98 12.00 2.80
C HIS A 133 4.32 11.84 2.07
N LYS A 134 4.79 10.62 1.95
CA LYS A 134 6.08 10.27 1.34
C LYS A 134 5.86 9.45 0.07
N CYS A 135 6.77 9.55 -0.87
CA CYS A 135 6.89 8.52 -1.89
C CYS A 135 7.83 7.42 -1.38
N VAL A 136 7.54 6.20 -1.80
CA VAL A 136 8.33 5.02 -1.46
C VAL A 136 8.61 4.22 -2.72
N PHE A 137 9.84 3.74 -2.84
CA PHE A 137 10.23 2.81 -3.89
C PHE A 137 10.92 1.61 -3.26
N ARG A 138 10.66 0.44 -3.82
CA ARG A 138 11.40 -0.79 -3.53
C ARG A 138 12.11 -1.23 -4.78
N ILE A 139 13.40 -1.44 -4.67
CA ILE A 139 14.25 -1.96 -5.74
C ILE A 139 14.92 -3.24 -5.27
N LYS A 140 15.13 -4.15 -6.19
CA LYS A 140 15.77 -5.41 -5.90
C LYS A 140 17.27 -5.25 -5.74
N GLU A 141 17.83 -5.88 -4.72
CA GLU A 141 19.27 -5.94 -4.54
C GLU A 141 19.85 -7.11 -5.34
N ASP A 142 19.98 -6.95 -6.67
CA ASP A 142 20.62 -7.96 -7.54
C ASP A 142 22.15 -8.02 -7.35
N LYS A 143 22.75 -6.95 -6.83
CA LYS A 143 24.19 -6.80 -6.56
C LYS A 143 24.34 -6.00 -5.26
N PRO A 144 25.43 -6.22 -4.52
CA PRO A 144 25.69 -5.41 -3.32
C PRO A 144 25.66 -3.92 -3.67
N ILE A 145 24.73 -3.19 -3.04
CA ILE A 145 24.54 -1.75 -3.20
C ILE A 145 25.13 -1.07 -1.96
N ASN A 146 25.92 -0.05 -2.16
CA ASN A 146 26.40 0.78 -1.05
C ASN A 146 25.29 1.78 -0.70
N ILE A 147 24.59 1.52 0.41
CA ILE A 147 23.44 2.33 0.86
C ILE A 147 23.85 3.79 1.11
N GLU A 148 24.99 4.02 1.76
CA GLU A 148 25.46 5.37 2.06
C GLU A 148 25.76 6.17 0.78
N GLU A 149 26.33 5.52 -0.23
CA GLU A 149 26.63 6.16 -1.51
C GLU A 149 25.33 6.44 -2.30
N LEU A 150 24.41 5.49 -2.32
CA LEU A 150 23.09 5.64 -2.96
C LEU A 150 22.28 6.77 -2.30
N GLU A 151 22.27 6.84 -0.98
CA GLU A 151 21.60 7.91 -0.23
C GLU A 151 22.18 9.29 -0.56
N LEU A 152 23.53 9.41 -0.61
CA LEU A 152 24.19 10.65 -1.00
C LEU A 152 23.87 11.09 -2.43
N GLU A 153 23.75 10.17 -3.37
CA GLU A 153 23.38 10.49 -4.75
C GLU A 153 21.91 10.94 -4.87
N LEU A 154 21.04 10.41 -4.00
CA LEU A 154 19.61 10.66 -4.05
C LEU A 154 19.16 11.85 -3.20
N ILE A 155 19.98 12.35 -2.28
CA ILE A 155 19.61 13.45 -1.38
C ILE A 155 19.19 14.72 -2.13
N ASP A 156 19.89 15.05 -3.22
CA ASP A 156 19.57 16.21 -4.06
C ASP A 156 18.26 16.03 -4.84
N LEU A 157 17.76 14.80 -4.93
CA LEU A 157 16.48 14.47 -5.54
C LEU A 157 15.32 14.48 -4.54
N GLY A 158 15.60 14.78 -3.25
CA GLY A 158 14.62 14.85 -2.19
C GLY A 158 14.31 13.50 -1.54
N VAL A 159 15.28 12.59 -1.54
CA VAL A 159 15.24 11.36 -0.74
C VAL A 159 15.57 11.70 0.71
N ASP A 160 14.80 11.12 1.63
CA ASP A 160 14.94 11.31 3.06
C ASP A 160 15.68 10.14 3.73
N GLU A 161 15.48 8.92 3.24
CA GLU A 161 16.01 7.70 3.85
C GLU A 161 16.16 6.57 2.82
N VAL A 162 17.25 5.81 2.94
CA VAL A 162 17.49 4.58 2.16
C VAL A 162 17.94 3.48 3.12
N PHE A 163 17.32 2.30 3.07
CA PHE A 163 17.70 1.17 3.91
C PHE A 163 17.43 -0.18 3.24
N GLU A 164 18.07 -1.23 3.75
CA GLU A 164 17.79 -2.62 3.36
C GLU A 164 16.61 -3.16 4.16
N GLU A 165 15.73 -3.89 3.52
CA GLU A 165 14.65 -4.63 4.15
C GLU A 165 14.74 -6.10 3.75
N GLU A 166 14.78 -6.99 4.73
CA GLU A 166 14.75 -8.42 4.48
C GLU A 166 13.32 -8.89 4.22
N GLN A 167 13.14 -9.61 3.13
CA GLN A 167 11.90 -10.29 2.77
C GLN A 167 12.11 -11.79 2.90
N VAL A 168 11.19 -12.46 3.57
CA VAL A 168 11.19 -13.93 3.69
C VAL A 168 10.06 -14.45 2.82
N ASP A 169 10.40 -15.26 1.81
CA ASP A 169 9.39 -15.87 0.95
C ASP A 169 8.73 -17.09 1.62
N GLU A 170 7.76 -17.71 0.93
CA GLU A 170 7.02 -18.88 1.45
C GLU A 170 7.89 -20.15 1.60
N ASP A 171 9.06 -20.17 0.98
CA ASP A 171 10.02 -21.26 1.00
C ASP A 171 11.18 -20.99 1.98
N ASP A 172 11.02 -20.00 2.88
CA ASP A 172 12.00 -19.51 3.86
C ASP A 172 13.29 -18.95 3.22
N ASN A 173 13.26 -18.55 1.93
CA ASN A 173 14.40 -17.86 1.35
C ASN A 173 14.37 -16.39 1.77
N VAL A 174 15.49 -15.90 2.25
CA VAL A 174 15.66 -14.49 2.60
C VAL A 174 16.19 -13.74 1.37
N THR A 175 15.43 -12.75 0.91
CA THR A 175 15.86 -11.80 -0.12
C THR A 175 15.98 -10.42 0.51
N LYS A 176 16.82 -9.56 -0.06
CA LYS A 176 16.98 -8.19 0.39
C LYS A 176 16.48 -7.24 -0.69
N ASP A 177 15.68 -6.31 -0.26
CA ASP A 177 15.22 -5.20 -1.07
C ASP A 177 15.80 -3.90 -0.51
N ILE A 178 16.04 -2.94 -1.39
CA ILE A 178 16.38 -1.57 -0.98
C ILE A 178 15.10 -0.75 -1.00
N VAL A 179 14.81 -0.11 0.13
CA VAL A 179 13.66 0.78 0.30
C VAL A 179 14.17 2.22 0.30
N ILE A 180 13.52 3.05 -0.51
CA ILE A 180 13.86 4.46 -0.71
C ILE A 180 12.64 5.30 -0.36
N TYR A 181 12.73 6.14 0.68
CA TYR A 181 11.72 7.13 1.02
C TYR A 181 12.15 8.52 0.57
N GLY A 182 11.22 9.25 0.00
CA GLY A 182 11.44 10.64 -0.39
C GLY A 182 10.21 11.51 -0.23
N SER A 183 10.36 12.80 -0.49
CA SER A 183 9.24 13.72 -0.47
C SER A 183 8.20 13.35 -1.53
N TYR A 184 6.93 13.63 -1.27
CA TYR A 184 5.83 13.33 -2.20
C TYR A 184 6.07 13.87 -3.61
N GLU A 185 6.61 15.08 -3.70
CA GLU A 185 6.88 15.78 -4.96
C GLU A 185 8.03 15.16 -5.76
N SER A 186 8.93 14.44 -5.08
CA SER A 186 10.13 13.85 -5.68
C SER A 186 9.88 12.53 -6.41
N TYR A 187 8.66 12.00 -6.38
CA TYR A 187 8.31 10.72 -6.97
C TYR A 187 8.86 10.54 -8.39
N GLY A 188 8.60 11.50 -9.28
CA GLY A 188 9.01 11.40 -10.68
C GLY A 188 10.53 11.47 -10.87
N ALA A 189 11.24 12.25 -10.05
CA ALA A 189 12.70 12.38 -10.12
C ALA A 189 13.39 11.11 -9.63
N ILE A 190 12.93 10.54 -8.52
CA ILE A 190 13.47 9.30 -7.93
C ILE A 190 13.19 8.12 -8.87
N GLN A 191 11.97 8.00 -9.39
CA GLN A 191 11.65 6.93 -10.34
C GLN A 191 12.54 6.98 -11.58
N LYS A 192 12.74 8.18 -12.13
CA LYS A 192 13.60 8.37 -13.29
C LYS A 192 15.05 7.96 -12.98
N TYR A 193 15.57 8.33 -11.80
CA TYR A 193 16.90 7.92 -11.37
C TYR A 193 17.03 6.38 -11.32
N ILE A 194 16.07 5.69 -10.71
CA ILE A 194 16.02 4.23 -10.61
C ILE A 194 16.09 3.60 -12.01
N GLU A 195 15.30 4.13 -12.95
CA GLU A 195 15.24 3.63 -14.32
C GLU A 195 16.52 3.92 -15.11
N ASP A 196 17.07 5.14 -15.02
CA ASP A 196 18.27 5.57 -15.74
C ASP A 196 19.53 4.78 -15.28
N HIS A 197 19.57 4.32 -14.02
CA HIS A 197 20.65 3.51 -13.47
C HIS A 197 20.40 1.99 -13.62
N GLY A 198 19.27 1.60 -14.19
CA GLY A 198 18.93 0.21 -14.49
C GLY A 198 18.63 -0.65 -13.27
N TYR A 199 18.21 -0.04 -12.16
CA TYR A 199 17.72 -0.79 -11.00
C TYR A 199 16.38 -1.48 -11.32
N GLU A 200 16.22 -2.73 -10.85
CA GLU A 200 14.96 -3.46 -10.99
C GLU A 200 13.93 -2.94 -9.99
N LEU A 201 12.91 -2.25 -10.48
CA LEU A 201 11.82 -1.72 -9.66
C LEU A 201 10.86 -2.84 -9.27
N ILE A 202 10.71 -3.08 -7.97
CA ILE A 202 9.73 -4.01 -7.38
C ILE A 202 8.38 -3.32 -7.25
N SER A 203 8.36 -2.17 -6.57
CA SER A 203 7.16 -1.34 -6.39
C SER A 203 7.51 0.13 -6.26
N GLY A 204 6.53 0.98 -6.50
CA GLY A 204 6.65 2.41 -6.28
C GLY A 204 5.27 3.02 -6.04
N GLY A 205 5.15 3.81 -4.98
CA GLY A 205 3.88 4.37 -4.56
C GLY A 205 4.04 5.47 -3.53
N PHE A 206 3.01 5.61 -2.73
CA PHE A 206 2.97 6.63 -1.68
C PHE A 206 2.54 5.98 -0.36
N GLU A 207 3.13 6.45 0.73
CA GLU A 207 2.81 6.01 2.07
C GLU A 207 2.58 7.20 3.02
N ARG A 208 1.87 6.94 4.11
CA ARG A 208 1.66 7.90 5.19
C ARG A 208 2.49 7.48 6.39
N ILE A 209 3.57 8.19 6.63
CA ILE A 209 4.49 7.88 7.72
C ILE A 209 4.13 8.73 8.94
N PRO A 210 3.87 8.12 10.11
CA PRO A 210 3.62 8.87 11.33
C PRO A 210 4.79 9.80 11.66
N ASN A 211 4.52 11.09 11.85
CA ASN A 211 5.48 12.11 12.27
C ASN A 211 5.36 12.44 13.78
N VAL A 212 4.62 11.63 14.50
CA VAL A 212 4.42 11.71 15.95
C VAL A 212 4.98 10.45 16.62
N GLU A 213 5.21 10.52 17.93
CA GLU A 213 5.61 9.35 18.71
C GLU A 213 4.54 8.24 18.62
N LEU A 214 4.98 7.04 18.25
CA LEU A 214 4.10 5.88 18.15
C LEU A 214 3.65 5.44 19.53
N LYS A 215 2.36 5.19 19.67
CA LYS A 215 1.76 4.83 20.94
C LYS A 215 1.89 3.34 21.22
N GLU A 216 2.50 3.01 22.35
CA GLU A 216 2.48 1.64 22.90
C GLU A 216 1.09 1.31 23.43
N VAL A 217 0.69 0.06 23.21
CA VAL A 217 -0.59 -0.51 23.68
C VAL A 217 -0.36 -1.85 24.32
N THR A 218 -1.22 -2.22 25.29
CA THR A 218 -1.17 -3.53 25.90
C THR A 218 -1.64 -4.61 24.92
N PRO A 219 -1.34 -5.91 25.14
CA PRO A 219 -1.82 -6.99 24.28
C PRO A 219 -3.35 -7.04 24.13
N GLU A 220 -4.10 -6.73 25.19
CA GLU A 220 -5.56 -6.71 25.17
C GLU A 220 -6.11 -5.55 24.34
N GLU A 221 -5.49 -4.36 24.46
CA GLU A 221 -5.82 -3.20 23.65
C GLU A 221 -5.50 -3.45 22.20
N ARG A 222 -4.34 -4.06 21.91
CA ARG A 222 -3.90 -4.41 20.57
C ARG A 222 -4.90 -5.33 19.86
N ALA A 223 -5.41 -6.36 20.55
CA ALA A 223 -6.37 -7.29 19.94
C ALA A 223 -7.61 -6.59 19.38
N THR A 224 -8.07 -5.50 20.04
CA THR A 224 -9.20 -4.71 19.55
C THR A 224 -8.81 -3.82 18.36
N LEU A 225 -7.61 -3.25 18.40
CA LEU A 225 -7.07 -2.41 17.33
C LEU A 225 -6.75 -3.23 16.07
N ASP A 226 -6.14 -4.39 16.23
CA ASP A 226 -5.87 -5.34 15.14
C ASP A 226 -7.17 -5.77 14.46
N LYS A 227 -8.22 -6.07 15.26
CA LYS A 227 -9.55 -6.35 14.73
C LYS A 227 -10.11 -5.20 13.88
N LEU A 228 -9.91 -3.94 14.29
CA LEU A 228 -10.32 -2.77 13.51
C LEU A 228 -9.53 -2.70 12.22
N THR A 229 -8.22 -2.87 12.29
CA THR A 229 -7.33 -2.88 11.12
C THR A 229 -7.74 -3.99 10.13
N ASP A 230 -7.94 -5.22 10.60
CA ASP A 230 -8.39 -6.35 9.77
C ASP A 230 -9.73 -6.08 9.08
N MET A 231 -10.69 -5.45 9.78
CA MET A 231 -11.98 -5.10 9.20
C MET A 231 -11.85 -4.04 8.11
N LEU A 232 -11.00 -3.04 8.33
CA LEU A 232 -10.71 -1.99 7.35
C LEU A 232 -10.00 -2.58 6.13
N GLU A 233 -8.91 -3.33 6.31
CA GLU A 233 -8.14 -3.95 5.23
C GLU A 233 -8.93 -5.00 4.45
N SER A 234 -9.94 -5.59 5.09
CA SER A 234 -10.84 -6.55 4.44
C SER A 234 -11.88 -5.91 3.54
N ASP A 235 -12.11 -4.61 3.60
CA ASP A 235 -13.03 -3.90 2.72
C ASP A 235 -12.37 -3.68 1.35
N ASP A 236 -13.07 -4.05 0.28
CA ASP A 236 -12.57 -3.95 -1.09
C ASP A 236 -12.32 -2.50 -1.54
N ASP A 237 -12.95 -1.51 -0.88
CA ASP A 237 -12.76 -0.11 -1.19
C ASP A 237 -11.55 0.50 -0.46
N VAL A 238 -11.04 -0.13 0.59
CA VAL A 238 -9.86 0.34 1.34
C VAL A 238 -8.59 -0.12 0.65
N THR A 239 -7.72 0.83 0.30
CA THR A 239 -6.39 0.55 -0.28
C THR A 239 -5.33 0.41 0.81
N ASN A 240 -5.24 1.42 1.70
CA ASN A 240 -4.22 1.44 2.75
C ASN A 240 -4.82 1.86 4.09
N VAL A 241 -4.23 1.35 5.17
CA VAL A 241 -4.57 1.73 6.55
C VAL A 241 -3.28 2.09 7.29
N TYR A 242 -3.21 3.32 7.79
CA TYR A 242 -2.06 3.80 8.56
C TYR A 242 -2.49 4.14 9.97
N THR A 243 -1.63 3.86 10.95
CA THR A 243 -1.94 4.08 12.36
C THR A 243 -0.76 4.69 13.10
N THR A 244 -1.04 5.34 14.23
CA THR A 244 -0.01 5.78 15.19
C THR A 244 0.28 4.73 16.25
N MET A 245 -0.18 3.48 16.07
CA MET A 245 0.10 2.37 16.96
C MET A 245 1.53 1.86 16.72
N LYS A 246 2.29 1.66 17.80
CA LYS A 246 3.61 1.06 17.69
C LYS A 246 3.49 -0.40 17.22
N PRO A 247 4.31 -0.85 16.24
CA PRO A 247 4.34 -2.26 15.84
C PRO A 247 4.49 -3.20 17.03
N ALA A 248 4.02 -4.45 16.91
CA ALA A 248 4.32 -5.47 17.91
C ALA A 248 5.84 -5.69 17.96
N ALA A 249 6.40 -5.85 19.14
CA ALA A 249 7.75 -6.38 19.27
C ALA A 249 7.76 -7.84 18.75
N GLU A 250 8.68 -8.14 17.85
CA GLU A 250 8.95 -9.51 17.39
C GLU A 250 9.43 -10.41 18.53
#